data_5b2b8d99c0a06177209086d91a0e9894
#
_entry.id   5b2b8d99c0a06177209086d91a0e9894
#
_cell.length_a   1.000
_cell.length_b   1.000
_cell.length_c   1.000
_cell.angle_alpha   90.00
_cell.angle_beta   90.00
_cell.angle_gamma   90.00
#
_symmetry.space_group_name_H-M   'P 1'
#
loop_
_entity.id
_entity.type
_entity.pdbx_description
1 polymer ?
#
loop_
_entity_poly.entity_id
_entity_poly.type
_entity_poly.pdbx_seq_one_letter_code
_entity_poly.pdbx_strand_id
1 'polypeptide(L)'
;STGVNLSTNVPLFTGLQLSNQYSLAKLNLQAAIEDLNKAKEDIAINVTSAYLQVLFNLELNKVAQNQVELSKDQLKRIKGLHDVGKASPAEVAEAQARVAQDEMTAVQADNTYKLSLLSLSQLLELPTPEGFVLENPKEELKFEPLTAPDDIYIQAIAYKPGIKAAEYRLQGS
;
A
#
# COMPACT_ATOMS: atom_id res chain seq x y z
N SER A 1 50.75 -48.18 11.42
CA SER A 1 51.38 -46.86 11.42
C SER A 1 50.33 -45.81 11.03
N THR A 2 49.90 -45.03 11.98
CA THR A 2 49.03 -43.90 11.78
C THR A 2 49.88 -42.67 11.45
N GLY A 3 49.90 -42.26 10.18
CA GLY A 3 50.59 -41.07 9.74
C GLY A 3 49.62 -39.88 9.71
N VAL A 4 49.94 -38.80 10.43
CA VAL A 4 49.22 -37.53 10.36
C VAL A 4 49.98 -36.65 9.35
N ASN A 5 49.31 -36.29 8.27
CA ASN A 5 49.89 -35.40 7.24
C ASN A 5 49.35 -34.00 7.42
N LEU A 6 50.19 -33.01 7.69
CA LEU A 6 49.86 -31.61 7.78
C LEU A 6 50.48 -30.88 6.58
N SER A 7 49.65 -30.42 5.64
CA SER A 7 50.14 -29.64 4.48
C SER A 7 49.58 -28.22 4.55
N THR A 8 50.41 -27.23 4.35
CA THR A 8 50.00 -25.83 4.16
C THR A 8 50.44 -25.37 2.78
N ASN A 9 49.54 -24.72 2.06
CA ASN A 9 49.78 -24.18 0.73
C ASN A 9 49.63 -22.65 0.80
N VAL A 10 50.74 -21.93 0.53
CA VAL A 10 50.77 -20.47 0.48
C VAL A 10 50.99 -20.04 -0.95
N PRO A 11 49.99 -19.52 -1.67
CA PRO A 11 50.19 -19.04 -3.03
C PRO A 11 51.01 -17.77 -3.00
N LEU A 12 52.15 -17.79 -3.65
CA LEU A 12 53.07 -16.63 -3.73
C LEU A 12 52.66 -15.61 -4.80
N PHE A 13 51.91 -16.02 -5.80
CA PHE A 13 51.41 -15.15 -6.86
C PHE A 13 50.10 -15.71 -7.44
N THR A 14 49.04 -14.89 -7.39
CA THR A 14 47.69 -15.27 -7.87
C THR A 14 47.22 -14.42 -9.07
N GLY A 15 48.16 -13.74 -9.79
CA GLY A 15 47.81 -12.99 -10.99
C GLY A 15 46.72 -11.91 -10.77
N LEU A 16 46.86 -11.09 -9.72
CA LEU A 16 45.86 -10.05 -9.34
C LEU A 16 44.48 -10.57 -8.89
N GLN A 17 44.29 -11.89 -8.80
CA GLN A 17 43.03 -12.49 -8.42
C GLN A 17 42.51 -11.94 -7.08
N LEU A 18 43.38 -11.77 -6.10
CA LEU A 18 43.04 -11.25 -4.78
C LEU A 18 42.56 -9.79 -4.83
N SER A 19 43.23 -8.95 -5.64
CA SER A 19 42.85 -7.55 -5.85
C SER A 19 41.49 -7.43 -6.57
N ASN A 20 41.27 -8.27 -7.59
CA ASN A 20 40.00 -8.29 -8.32
C ASN A 20 38.84 -8.81 -7.44
N GLN A 21 39.09 -9.85 -6.62
CA GLN A 21 38.12 -10.35 -5.65
C GLN A 21 37.77 -9.28 -4.61
N TYR A 22 38.74 -8.51 -4.13
CA TYR A 22 38.48 -7.41 -3.20
C TYR A 22 37.62 -6.32 -3.85
N SER A 23 37.95 -5.93 -5.10
CA SER A 23 37.17 -4.93 -5.87
C SER A 23 35.73 -5.41 -6.12
N LEU A 24 35.56 -6.68 -6.51
CA LEU A 24 34.27 -7.31 -6.70
C LEU A 24 33.45 -7.34 -5.39
N ALA A 25 34.07 -7.71 -4.27
CA ALA A 25 33.41 -7.71 -2.97
C ALA A 25 32.94 -6.30 -2.56
N LYS A 26 33.74 -5.27 -2.85
CA LYS A 26 33.36 -3.87 -2.61
C LYS A 26 32.18 -3.42 -3.48
N LEU A 27 32.14 -3.77 -4.75
CA LEU A 27 31.03 -3.48 -5.66
C LEU A 27 29.75 -4.22 -5.23
N ASN A 28 29.89 -5.48 -4.82
CA ASN A 28 28.76 -6.26 -4.28
C ASN A 28 28.20 -5.64 -2.98
N LEU A 29 29.06 -5.13 -2.11
CA LEU A 29 28.60 -4.39 -0.91
C LEU A 29 27.83 -3.12 -1.31
N GLN A 30 28.31 -2.35 -2.27
CA GLN A 30 27.63 -1.16 -2.76
C GLN A 30 26.28 -1.51 -3.39
N ALA A 31 26.22 -2.57 -4.20
CA ALA A 31 24.96 -3.07 -4.76
C ALA A 31 23.97 -3.48 -3.66
N ALA A 32 24.43 -4.17 -2.60
CA ALA A 32 23.59 -4.57 -1.49
C ALA A 32 23.04 -3.37 -0.67
N ILE A 33 23.84 -2.31 -0.53
CA ILE A 33 23.39 -1.05 0.10
C ILE A 33 22.27 -0.41 -0.72
N GLU A 34 22.41 -0.37 -2.05
CA GLU A 34 21.37 0.19 -2.91
C GLU A 34 20.12 -0.72 -2.97
N ASP A 35 20.28 -2.04 -2.88
CA ASP A 35 19.13 -2.96 -2.71
C ASP A 35 18.37 -2.69 -1.39
N LEU A 36 19.07 -2.40 -0.30
CA LEU A 36 18.45 -1.99 0.96
C LEU A 36 17.68 -0.66 0.81
N ASN A 37 18.26 0.32 0.12
CA ASN A 37 17.61 1.59 -0.16
C ASN A 37 16.34 1.38 -0.99
N LYS A 38 16.41 0.54 -2.02
CA LYS A 38 15.24 0.15 -2.83
C LYS A 38 14.16 -0.50 -1.97
N ALA A 39 14.53 -1.44 -1.10
CA ALA A 39 13.57 -2.10 -0.22
C ALA A 39 12.86 -1.11 0.72
N LYS A 40 13.59 -0.10 1.24
CA LYS A 40 12.99 0.98 2.04
C LYS A 40 12.00 1.82 1.24
N GLU A 41 12.33 2.18 -0.01
CA GLU A 41 11.42 2.90 -0.90
C GLU A 41 10.16 2.07 -1.20
N ASP A 42 10.32 0.78 -1.51
CA ASP A 42 9.22 -0.13 -1.81
C ASP A 42 8.26 -0.25 -0.60
N ILE A 43 8.80 -0.36 0.62
CA ILE A 43 7.99 -0.37 1.86
C ILE A 43 7.24 0.96 2.01
N ALA A 44 7.90 2.09 1.82
CA ALA A 44 7.27 3.41 1.94
C ALA A 44 6.12 3.59 0.95
N ILE A 45 6.30 3.14 -0.31
CA ILE A 45 5.25 3.16 -1.33
C ILE A 45 4.09 2.25 -0.95
N ASN A 46 4.37 1.04 -0.48
CA ASN A 46 3.34 0.08 -0.08
C ASN A 46 2.52 0.60 1.12
N VAL A 47 3.18 1.15 2.14
CA VAL A 47 2.50 1.76 3.30
C VAL A 47 1.64 2.96 2.86
N THR A 48 2.17 3.83 2.01
CA THR A 48 1.43 4.98 1.50
C THR A 48 0.21 4.54 0.69
N SER A 49 0.36 3.55 -0.17
CA SER A 49 -0.75 3.00 -0.97
C SER A 49 -1.83 2.38 -0.08
N ALA A 50 -1.43 1.59 0.91
CA ALA A 50 -2.35 1.00 1.88
C ALA A 50 -3.08 2.08 2.71
N TYR A 51 -2.36 3.12 3.14
CA TYR A 51 -2.95 4.25 3.85
C TYR A 51 -4.02 4.98 3.01
N LEU A 52 -3.70 5.29 1.75
CA LEU A 52 -4.65 5.94 0.83
C LEU A 52 -5.88 5.04 0.58
N GLN A 53 -5.67 3.71 0.48
CA GLN A 53 -6.77 2.77 0.35
C GLN A 53 -7.70 2.77 1.57
N VAL A 54 -7.16 2.89 2.78
CA VAL A 54 -7.98 3.00 4.00
C VAL A 54 -8.78 4.30 4.01
N LEU A 55 -8.16 5.43 3.65
CA LEU A 55 -8.87 6.71 3.54
C LEU A 55 -10.00 6.65 2.51
N PHE A 56 -9.74 6.06 1.35
CA PHE A 56 -10.75 5.87 0.31
C PHE A 56 -11.93 5.02 0.82
N ASN A 57 -11.65 3.88 1.47
CA ASN A 57 -12.69 3.01 2.02
C ASN A 57 -13.47 3.68 3.17
N LEU A 58 -12.81 4.53 3.97
CA LEU A 58 -13.46 5.34 5.00
C LEU A 58 -14.51 6.30 4.39
N GLU A 59 -14.13 6.99 3.32
CA GLU A 59 -15.06 7.91 2.63
C GLU A 59 -16.21 7.15 1.94
N LEU A 60 -15.93 5.98 1.32
CA LEU A 60 -16.99 5.12 0.79
C LEU A 60 -17.96 4.64 1.87
N ASN A 61 -17.45 4.28 3.05
CA ASN A 61 -18.31 3.90 4.18
C ASN A 61 -19.21 5.06 4.61
N LYS A 62 -18.68 6.28 4.73
CA LYS A 62 -19.49 7.48 5.04
C LYS A 62 -20.59 7.72 4.00
N VAL A 63 -20.24 7.62 2.71
CA VAL A 63 -21.21 7.77 1.61
C VAL A 63 -22.31 6.72 1.72
N ALA A 64 -21.95 5.46 1.97
CA ALA A 64 -22.93 4.38 2.13
C ALA A 64 -23.86 4.60 3.34
N GLN A 65 -23.34 5.06 4.48
CA GLN A 65 -24.12 5.41 5.65
C GLN A 65 -25.09 6.57 5.38
N ASN A 66 -24.62 7.64 4.73
CA ASN A 66 -25.47 8.76 4.33
C ASN A 66 -26.60 8.32 3.37
N GLN A 67 -26.32 7.34 2.48
CA GLN A 67 -27.32 6.78 1.57
C GLN A 67 -28.42 6.03 2.35
N VAL A 68 -28.04 5.30 3.42
CA VAL A 68 -29.02 4.65 4.30
C VAL A 68 -29.93 5.68 4.98
N GLU A 69 -29.38 6.78 5.49
CA GLU A 69 -30.17 7.84 6.09
C GLU A 69 -31.15 8.44 5.09
N LEU A 70 -30.67 8.74 3.88
CA LEU A 70 -31.48 9.29 2.80
C LEU A 70 -32.64 8.35 2.40
N SER A 71 -32.36 7.05 2.27
CA SER A 71 -33.40 6.07 1.92
C SER A 71 -34.41 5.86 3.06
N LYS A 72 -33.99 5.93 4.33
CA LYS A 72 -34.91 5.92 5.50
C LYS A 72 -35.82 7.14 5.53
N ASP A 73 -35.30 8.32 5.24
CA ASP A 73 -36.13 9.54 5.15
C ASP A 73 -37.14 9.47 3.99
N GLN A 74 -36.70 8.92 2.84
CA GLN A 74 -37.57 8.65 1.71
C GLN A 74 -38.70 7.68 2.08
N LEU A 75 -38.39 6.57 2.76
CA LEU A 75 -39.39 5.60 3.25
C LEU A 75 -40.36 6.28 4.19
N LYS A 76 -39.89 7.08 5.14
CA LYS A 76 -40.74 7.84 6.08
C LYS A 76 -41.71 8.75 5.35
N ARG A 77 -41.25 9.45 4.28
CA ARG A 77 -42.11 10.30 3.47
C ARG A 77 -43.15 9.49 2.70
N ILE A 78 -42.77 8.36 2.09
CA ILE A 78 -43.73 7.50 1.35
C ILE A 78 -44.77 6.91 2.29
N LYS A 79 -44.37 6.45 3.49
CA LYS A 79 -45.32 6.00 4.51
C LYS A 79 -46.35 7.07 4.90
N GLY A 80 -45.88 8.32 5.12
CA GLY A 80 -46.78 9.42 5.41
C GLY A 80 -47.76 9.75 4.25
N LEU A 81 -47.34 9.57 2.99
CA LEU A 81 -48.25 9.69 1.84
C LEU A 81 -49.25 8.53 1.75
N HIS A 82 -48.83 7.33 2.08
CA HIS A 82 -49.69 6.15 2.14
C HIS A 82 -50.77 6.30 3.20
N ASP A 83 -50.42 6.79 4.40
CA ASP A 83 -51.34 6.99 5.50
C ASP A 83 -52.49 7.97 5.18
N VAL A 84 -52.26 8.88 4.25
CA VAL A 84 -53.27 9.81 3.71
C VAL A 84 -53.85 9.39 2.35
N GLY A 85 -53.63 8.14 1.93
CA GLY A 85 -54.18 7.55 0.73
C GLY A 85 -53.58 8.04 -0.58
N LYS A 86 -52.38 8.68 -0.55
CA LYS A 86 -51.66 9.25 -1.72
C LYS A 86 -50.53 8.39 -2.26
N ALA A 87 -50.18 7.30 -1.60
CA ALA A 87 -49.23 6.32 -2.06
C ALA A 87 -49.78 4.89 -1.92
N SER A 88 -49.38 3.99 -2.79
CA SER A 88 -49.81 2.59 -2.77
C SER A 88 -48.99 1.75 -1.78
N PRO A 89 -49.52 0.61 -1.30
CA PRO A 89 -48.73 -0.35 -0.52
C PRO A 89 -47.49 -0.86 -1.26
N ALA A 90 -47.55 -0.95 -2.60
CA ALA A 90 -46.39 -1.37 -3.42
C ALA A 90 -45.26 -0.37 -3.34
N GLU A 91 -45.51 0.94 -3.39
CA GLU A 91 -44.50 1.98 -3.25
C GLU A 91 -43.84 1.95 -1.86
N VAL A 92 -44.63 1.64 -0.79
CA VAL A 92 -44.06 1.46 0.56
C VAL A 92 -43.15 0.23 0.60
N ALA A 93 -43.55 -0.89 -0.01
CA ALA A 93 -42.73 -2.11 -0.08
C ALA A 93 -41.43 -1.90 -0.88
N GLU A 94 -41.49 -1.17 -2.00
CA GLU A 94 -40.32 -0.81 -2.79
C GLU A 94 -39.33 0.06 -2.00
N ALA A 95 -39.83 1.07 -1.30
CA ALA A 95 -39.00 1.93 -0.46
C ALA A 95 -38.38 1.14 0.72
N GLN A 96 -39.11 0.17 1.31
CA GLN A 96 -38.53 -0.73 2.32
C GLN A 96 -37.42 -1.61 1.76
N ALA A 97 -37.62 -2.19 0.57
CA ALA A 97 -36.62 -2.99 -0.10
C ALA A 97 -35.35 -2.15 -0.42
N ARG A 98 -35.53 -0.88 -0.79
CA ARG A 98 -34.42 0.05 -1.04
C ARG A 98 -33.60 0.29 0.23
N VAL A 99 -34.26 0.55 1.37
CA VAL A 99 -33.58 0.72 2.66
C VAL A 99 -32.76 -0.53 3.00
N ALA A 100 -33.34 -1.71 2.88
CA ALA A 100 -32.64 -2.97 3.17
C ALA A 100 -31.42 -3.19 2.26
N GLN A 101 -31.52 -2.83 0.97
CA GLN A 101 -30.40 -2.88 0.03
C GLN A 101 -29.30 -1.90 0.41
N ASP A 102 -29.64 -0.66 0.77
CA ASP A 102 -28.67 0.36 1.16
C ASP A 102 -28.01 -0.01 2.51
N GLU A 103 -28.74 -0.59 3.47
CA GLU A 103 -28.19 -1.12 4.72
C GLU A 103 -27.18 -2.25 4.47
N MET A 104 -27.48 -3.17 3.56
CA MET A 104 -26.54 -4.23 3.18
C MET A 104 -25.27 -3.63 2.58
N THR A 105 -25.40 -2.64 1.70
CA THR A 105 -24.26 -1.94 1.08
C THR A 105 -23.41 -1.22 2.13
N ALA A 106 -24.03 -0.58 3.12
CA ALA A 106 -23.33 0.08 4.22
C ALA A 106 -22.54 -0.92 5.09
N VAL A 107 -23.12 -2.08 5.40
CA VAL A 107 -22.40 -3.16 6.12
C VAL A 107 -21.21 -3.67 5.31
N GLN A 108 -21.35 -3.85 4.00
CA GLN A 108 -20.25 -4.25 3.14
C GLN A 108 -19.13 -3.21 3.10
N ALA A 109 -19.48 -1.92 2.99
CA ALA A 109 -18.52 -0.82 3.02
C ALA A 109 -17.79 -0.74 4.37
N ASP A 110 -18.49 -0.90 5.49
CA ASP A 110 -17.89 -0.93 6.82
C ASP A 110 -16.91 -2.10 6.99
N ASN A 111 -17.28 -3.29 6.53
CA ASN A 111 -16.40 -4.45 6.55
C ASN A 111 -15.15 -4.23 5.68
N THR A 112 -15.31 -3.66 4.49
CA THR A 112 -14.18 -3.35 3.60
C THR A 112 -13.22 -2.34 4.23
N TYR A 113 -13.77 -1.30 4.89
CA TYR A 113 -12.98 -0.34 5.65
C TYR A 113 -12.19 -1.02 6.77
N LYS A 114 -12.85 -1.84 7.60
CA LYS A 114 -12.20 -2.57 8.71
C LYS A 114 -11.10 -3.51 8.22
N LEU A 115 -11.33 -4.23 7.12
CA LEU A 115 -10.32 -5.10 6.52
C LEU A 115 -9.12 -4.31 5.99
N SER A 116 -9.34 -3.16 5.35
CA SER A 116 -8.24 -2.32 4.88
C SER A 116 -7.42 -1.74 6.04
N LEU A 117 -8.08 -1.37 7.15
CA LEU A 117 -7.43 -0.90 8.36
C LEU A 117 -6.56 -2.01 9.00
N LEU A 118 -7.10 -3.24 9.06
CA LEU A 118 -6.36 -4.41 9.52
C LEU A 118 -5.14 -4.68 8.64
N SER A 119 -5.29 -4.63 7.32
CA SER A 119 -4.18 -4.83 6.37
C SER A 119 -3.08 -3.79 6.56
N LEU A 120 -3.43 -2.52 6.77
CA LEU A 120 -2.46 -1.47 7.06
C LEU A 120 -1.76 -1.71 8.41
N SER A 121 -2.48 -2.10 9.45
CA SER A 121 -1.90 -2.39 10.76
C SER A 121 -0.91 -3.56 10.71
N GLN A 122 -1.21 -4.59 9.92
CA GLN A 122 -0.31 -5.72 9.68
C GLN A 122 0.95 -5.31 8.90
N LEU A 123 0.79 -4.44 7.90
CA LEU A 123 1.93 -3.91 7.14
C LEU A 123 2.86 -3.05 8.00
N LEU A 124 2.31 -2.39 9.02
CA LEU A 124 3.06 -1.62 10.02
C LEU A 124 3.58 -2.49 11.19
N GLU A 125 3.34 -3.80 11.16
CA GLU A 125 3.72 -4.75 12.24
C GLU A 125 3.20 -4.33 13.62
N LEU A 126 2.02 -3.70 13.68
CA LEU A 126 1.43 -3.30 14.95
C LEU A 126 0.93 -4.53 15.71
N PRO A 127 1.22 -4.65 17.04
CA PRO A 127 0.87 -5.82 17.82
C PRO A 127 -0.64 -6.05 17.96
N THR A 128 -1.44 -4.96 17.91
CA THR A 128 -2.90 -5.01 17.92
C THR A 128 -3.47 -3.92 17.02
N PRO A 129 -4.48 -4.24 16.18
CA PRO A 129 -5.20 -3.22 15.41
C PRO A 129 -6.18 -2.41 16.26
N GLU A 130 -6.46 -2.85 17.51
CA GLU A 130 -7.40 -2.21 18.41
C GLU A 130 -6.88 -0.82 18.83
N GLY A 131 -7.71 0.19 18.62
CA GLY A 131 -7.36 1.58 18.93
C GLY A 131 -6.54 2.29 17.87
N PHE A 132 -6.21 1.63 16.75
CA PHE A 132 -5.56 2.29 15.63
C PHE A 132 -6.58 3.16 14.88
N VAL A 133 -6.46 4.47 15.04
CA VAL A 133 -7.29 5.48 14.36
C VAL A 133 -6.42 6.28 13.43
N LEU A 134 -6.82 6.34 12.16
CA LEU A 134 -6.16 7.18 11.17
C LEU A 134 -6.57 8.65 11.38
N GLU A 135 -5.59 9.50 11.51
CA GLU A 135 -5.79 10.93 11.43
C GLU A 135 -6.04 11.30 9.97
N ASN A 136 -7.21 11.90 9.71
CA ASN A 136 -7.53 12.37 8.36
C ASN A 136 -6.69 13.64 8.07
N PRO A 137 -5.86 13.66 7.03
CA PRO A 137 -5.11 14.86 6.68
C PRO A 137 -6.11 15.99 6.41
N LYS A 138 -6.01 17.06 7.21
CA LYS A 138 -6.87 18.26 7.08
C LYS A 138 -6.43 19.15 5.91
N GLU A 139 -5.30 18.83 5.29
CA GLU A 139 -4.77 19.60 4.17
C GLU A 139 -5.44 19.17 2.87
N GLU A 140 -5.96 20.14 2.13
CA GLU A 140 -6.36 19.94 0.74
C GLU A 140 -5.14 19.50 -0.06
N LEU A 141 -5.24 18.35 -0.72
CA LEU A 141 -4.21 17.86 -1.62
C LEU A 141 -4.03 18.89 -2.75
N LYS A 142 -2.94 19.65 -2.67
CA LYS A 142 -2.55 20.55 -3.76
C LYS A 142 -1.87 19.70 -4.84
N PHE A 143 -2.55 19.51 -5.94
CA PHE A 143 -1.97 18.88 -7.13
C PHE A 143 -1.08 19.88 -7.84
N GLU A 144 0.23 19.73 -7.69
CA GLU A 144 1.17 20.42 -8.55
C GLU A 144 1.16 19.77 -9.94
N PRO A 145 1.33 20.55 -11.02
CA PRO A 145 1.42 19.99 -12.35
C PRO A 145 2.61 19.04 -12.43
N LEU A 146 2.37 17.84 -12.96
CA LEU A 146 3.43 16.85 -13.14
C LEU A 146 4.49 17.40 -14.11
N THR A 147 5.75 17.22 -13.76
CA THR A 147 6.89 17.47 -14.65
C THR A 147 6.76 16.62 -15.93
N ALA A 148 7.37 17.05 -17.03
CA ALA A 148 7.33 16.29 -18.27
C ALA A 148 7.89 14.86 -18.06
N PRO A 149 7.30 13.83 -18.70
CA PRO A 149 7.71 12.44 -18.52
C PRO A 149 9.19 12.19 -18.76
N ASP A 150 9.77 12.89 -19.75
CA ASP A 150 11.20 12.76 -20.09
C ASP A 150 12.11 13.28 -18.97
N ASP A 151 11.74 14.38 -18.31
CA ASP A 151 12.49 14.93 -17.18
C ASP A 151 12.40 14.01 -15.97
N ILE A 152 11.22 13.42 -15.72
CA ILE A 152 11.04 12.41 -14.66
C ILE A 152 11.92 11.19 -14.92
N TYR A 153 11.99 10.73 -16.17
CA TYR A 153 12.80 9.59 -16.58
C TYR A 153 14.29 9.85 -16.37
N ILE A 154 14.79 11.01 -16.81
CA ILE A 154 16.20 11.40 -16.64
C ILE A 154 16.56 11.47 -15.15
N GLN A 155 15.72 12.06 -14.33
CA GLN A 155 15.92 12.10 -12.88
C GLN A 155 15.90 10.69 -12.27
N ALA A 156 14.94 9.85 -12.68
CA ALA A 156 14.80 8.49 -12.16
C ALA A 156 16.06 7.65 -12.42
N ILE A 157 16.65 7.73 -13.62
CA ILE A 157 17.91 7.02 -13.94
C ILE A 157 19.05 7.46 -13.01
N ALA A 158 19.14 8.75 -12.69
CA ALA A 158 20.22 9.27 -11.87
C ALA A 158 20.11 8.89 -10.37
N TYR A 159 18.89 8.71 -9.85
CA TYR A 159 18.66 8.59 -8.40
C TYR A 159 18.12 7.24 -7.94
N LYS A 160 17.48 6.46 -8.82
CA LYS A 160 16.82 5.20 -8.43
C LYS A 160 17.83 4.16 -7.91
N PRO A 161 17.67 3.70 -6.64
CA PRO A 161 18.60 2.74 -6.04
C PRO A 161 18.70 1.43 -6.83
N GLY A 162 17.60 0.94 -7.41
CA GLY A 162 17.60 -0.28 -8.21
C GLY A 162 18.47 -0.18 -9.46
N ILE A 163 18.58 1.01 -10.08
CA ILE A 163 19.45 1.24 -11.24
C ILE A 163 20.90 1.25 -10.78
N LYS A 164 21.23 1.97 -9.70
CA LYS A 164 22.59 2.00 -9.13
C LYS A 164 23.07 0.61 -8.71
N ALA A 165 22.20 -0.20 -8.10
CA ALA A 165 22.54 -1.58 -7.75
C ALA A 165 22.88 -2.42 -8.99
N ALA A 166 22.15 -2.25 -10.10
CA ALA A 166 22.42 -2.92 -11.36
C ALA A 166 23.75 -2.44 -12.00
N GLU A 167 24.04 -1.15 -11.93
CA GLU A 167 25.31 -0.58 -12.41
C GLU A 167 26.51 -1.14 -11.63
N TYR A 168 26.44 -1.24 -10.30
CA TYR A 168 27.51 -1.83 -9.49
C TYR A 168 27.72 -3.32 -9.82
N ARG A 169 26.65 -4.07 -10.08
CA ARG A 169 26.75 -5.47 -10.51
C ARG A 169 27.37 -5.60 -11.90
N LEU A 170 27.03 -4.70 -12.83
CA LEU A 170 27.62 -4.67 -14.17
C LEU A 170 29.13 -4.36 -14.12
N GLN A 171 29.55 -3.42 -13.24
CA GLN A 171 30.97 -3.10 -13.06
C GLN A 171 31.73 -4.27 -12.42
N GLY A 172 31.09 -5.14 -11.71
CA GLY A 172 31.68 -6.31 -11.07
C GLY A 172 31.74 -7.56 -11.96
N SER A 173 31.04 -7.59 -13.08
CA SER A 173 31.04 -8.73 -14.01
C SER A 173 32.22 -8.67 -14.99
#